data_ba61c4760d60cccc71edcb308fb953aa
#
_entry.id   ba61c4760d60cccc71edcb308fb953aa
#
_cell.length_a   1.000
_cell.length_b   1.000
_cell.length_c   1.000
_cell.angle_alpha   90.00
_cell.angle_beta   90.00
_cell.angle_gamma   90.00
#
_symmetry.space_group_name_H-M   'P 1'
#
loop_
_entity.id
_entity.type
_entity.pdbx_description
1 polymer ?
#
loop_
_entity_poly.entity_id
_entity_poly.type
_entity_poly.pdbx_seq_one_letter_code
_entity_poly.pdbx_strand_id
1 'polypeptide(L)'
;TALLNPPSKNWQYFTRFKRRASIEAYPVAVKDFEDSVDSKPTEKELRDLFDKGKDISRISQPILTEPAFMTPDLADFEFIACDIEKIIEEEKGKIPEELLRSEYDRRAKDKAFDVPLTEEETKALQEKMEQEKKQQEAKATPEQPATNLPPTLENPGAEVPKEPANPQSSLGAPQKTRLVSFQDPAPAAEPAKEPATEPAKEEPKPQAPEQPPQQAEVTAGDLPATTPATPQEPAPAQAPTRTQSFDEVKDMLARQMAAGSAFKVLDERCNEIRDMMEVYASEWQAWQRAVAEKDTSMKEPVPLDLQQIADKYGFQFGRTGLMDIRTAVTLPIGRSRVTRGPRMQPFEFPSLIRVRPTPTQSDNLGNLYTPLQSTALLTRFLFWKTQHQDASTPSYETAKEQVMNVWKLQRAAEKAESKAKAIAAKATGATLAEALESETDRAQVARPTPFTWLNPVVADVDIQLSNVENLKPLDDAFMQKVFAAEPGTTFVAPDAAKEIYYVVKVLSYSPSDEDLMLSFSAAPNTGGVQNVSNLESSSLIRDWFSTVQKQQGFQTKQ
;
A
#
# COMPACT_ATOMS: atom_id res chain seq x y z
N THR A 1 -0.54 31.60 1.55
CA THR A 1 -0.28 30.32 2.28
C THR A 1 0.52 30.52 3.57
N ALA A 2 1.50 31.44 3.62
CA ALA A 2 2.32 31.67 4.83
C ALA A 2 1.54 32.14 6.06
N LEU A 3 0.37 32.75 5.90
CA LEU A 3 -0.51 33.21 6.97
C LEU A 3 -1.29 32.07 7.68
N LEU A 4 -1.44 30.92 7.03
CA LEU A 4 -2.18 29.77 7.56
C LEU A 4 -1.32 28.81 8.38
N ASN A 5 0.00 28.89 8.26
CA ASN A 5 0.95 27.99 8.92
C ASN A 5 2.00 28.75 9.75
N PRO A 6 1.65 29.22 10.95
CA PRO A 6 2.63 29.81 11.86
C PRO A 6 3.65 28.77 12.33
N PRO A 7 4.89 29.17 12.70
CA PRO A 7 5.94 28.26 13.18
C PRO A 7 5.50 27.33 14.33
N SER A 8 4.56 27.77 15.17
CA SER A 8 3.99 26.97 16.25
C SER A 8 3.20 25.75 15.74
N LYS A 9 2.51 25.87 14.58
CA LYS A 9 1.85 24.72 13.94
C LYS A 9 2.88 23.74 13.37
N ASN A 10 3.93 24.22 12.74
CA ASN A 10 5.01 23.36 12.23
C ASN A 10 5.66 22.55 13.36
N TRP A 11 5.84 23.15 14.54
CA TRP A 11 6.29 22.46 15.74
C TRP A 11 5.32 21.35 16.16
N GLN A 12 4.01 21.63 16.19
CA GLN A 12 2.99 20.62 16.52
C GLN A 12 3.00 19.45 15.55
N TYR A 13 3.13 19.72 14.23
CA TYR A 13 3.22 18.65 13.24
C TYR A 13 4.52 17.86 13.37
N PHE A 14 5.64 18.55 13.59
CA PHE A 14 6.93 17.90 13.81
C PHE A 14 6.88 16.94 15.00
N THR A 15 6.31 17.35 16.11
CA THR A 15 6.19 16.50 17.31
C THR A 15 5.30 15.28 17.06
N ARG A 16 4.24 15.38 16.25
CA ARG A 16 3.40 14.24 15.87
C ARG A 16 4.17 13.14 15.12
N PHE A 17 5.22 13.50 14.37
CA PHE A 17 6.07 12.54 13.65
C PHE A 17 7.27 12.04 14.46
N LYS A 18 7.72 12.78 15.45
CA LYS A 18 9.02 12.52 16.10
C LYS A 18 8.91 12.09 17.55
N ARG A 19 7.94 12.65 18.30
CA ARG A 19 7.71 12.25 19.69
C ARG A 19 7.10 10.86 19.72
N ARG A 20 7.70 9.95 20.48
CA ARG A 20 7.19 8.60 20.71
C ARG A 20 6.65 8.51 22.13
N ALA A 21 5.47 7.88 22.26
CA ALA A 21 4.87 7.55 23.54
C ALA A 21 5.11 6.08 23.87
N SER A 22 5.46 5.81 25.13
CA SER A 22 5.42 4.47 25.73
C SER A 22 4.23 4.42 26.65
N ILE A 23 3.36 3.42 26.47
CA ILE A 23 2.12 3.25 27.25
C ILE A 23 1.94 1.83 27.74
N GLU A 24 1.12 1.68 28.78
CA GLU A 24 0.40 0.45 29.10
C GLU A 24 -1.06 0.65 28.73
N ALA A 25 -1.69 -0.39 28.18
CA ALA A 25 -3.11 -0.36 27.81
C ALA A 25 -3.81 -1.66 28.23
N TYR A 26 -4.94 -1.55 28.94
CA TYR A 26 -5.80 -2.68 29.28
C TYR A 26 -7.12 -2.56 28.53
N PRO A 27 -7.53 -3.57 27.75
CA PRO A 27 -8.75 -3.55 26.97
C PRO A 27 -9.97 -3.91 27.82
N VAL A 28 -11.06 -3.15 27.70
CA VAL A 28 -12.37 -3.47 28.21
C VAL A 28 -13.33 -3.54 27.01
N ALA A 29 -13.63 -4.74 26.56
CA ALA A 29 -14.43 -4.95 25.36
C ALA A 29 -15.92 -4.72 25.64
N VAL A 30 -16.60 -3.98 24.77
CA VAL A 30 -18.05 -3.73 24.85
C VAL A 30 -18.84 -5.02 24.78
N LYS A 31 -18.40 -5.96 23.94
CA LYS A 31 -19.04 -7.26 23.76
C LYS A 31 -19.20 -8.06 25.05
N ASP A 32 -18.27 -7.94 25.99
CA ASP A 32 -18.30 -8.68 27.26
C ASP A 32 -19.45 -8.23 28.18
N PHE A 33 -20.08 -7.11 27.85
CA PHE A 33 -21.20 -6.55 28.60
C PHE A 33 -22.56 -6.69 27.91
N GLU A 34 -22.63 -7.20 26.68
CA GLU A 34 -23.89 -7.34 25.93
C GLU A 34 -24.90 -8.24 26.69
N ASP A 35 -24.45 -9.38 27.21
CA ASP A 35 -25.30 -10.32 27.96
C ASP A 35 -25.68 -9.80 29.33
N SER A 36 -25.00 -8.79 29.86
CA SER A 36 -25.29 -8.16 31.13
C SER A 36 -26.37 -7.07 31.05
N VAL A 37 -26.85 -6.76 29.82
CA VAL A 37 -27.90 -5.75 29.62
C VAL A 37 -29.27 -6.35 29.91
N ASP A 38 -29.69 -6.31 31.19
CA ASP A 38 -30.96 -6.85 31.65
C ASP A 38 -32.17 -5.95 31.36
N SER A 39 -31.95 -4.67 31.06
CA SER A 39 -33.00 -3.71 30.78
C SER A 39 -33.59 -3.95 29.36
N LYS A 40 -34.92 -3.84 29.27
CA LYS A 40 -35.62 -3.88 27.97
C LYS A 40 -35.93 -2.45 27.55
N PRO A 41 -35.64 -2.09 26.27
CA PRO A 41 -36.00 -0.76 25.78
C PRO A 41 -37.52 -0.60 25.71
N THR A 42 -37.97 0.62 25.89
CA THR A 42 -39.34 1.00 25.56
C THR A 42 -39.49 1.16 24.06
N GLU A 43 -40.69 0.94 23.52
CA GLU A 43 -40.96 1.15 22.09
C GLU A 43 -40.66 2.60 21.64
N LYS A 44 -40.81 3.56 22.56
CA LYS A 44 -40.47 4.96 22.31
C LYS A 44 -38.96 5.15 22.16
N GLU A 45 -38.14 4.58 23.01
CA GLU A 45 -36.68 4.67 22.91
C GLU A 45 -36.17 4.07 21.60
N LEU A 46 -36.75 2.94 21.18
CA LEU A 46 -36.40 2.32 19.90
C LEU A 46 -36.79 3.19 18.70
N ARG A 47 -37.98 3.80 18.72
CA ARG A 47 -38.40 4.72 17.65
C ARG A 47 -37.54 5.98 17.61
N ASP A 48 -37.25 6.58 18.75
CA ASP A 48 -36.38 7.75 18.85
C ASP A 48 -34.95 7.43 18.36
N LEU A 49 -34.44 6.22 18.61
CA LEU A 49 -33.15 5.76 18.11
C LEU A 49 -33.17 5.53 16.61
N PHE A 50 -34.26 4.90 16.10
CA PHE A 50 -34.46 4.70 14.67
C PHE A 50 -34.54 6.04 13.92
N ASP A 51 -35.33 6.99 14.41
CA ASP A 51 -35.47 8.31 13.77
C ASP A 51 -34.15 9.08 13.68
N LYS A 52 -33.25 8.89 14.66
CA LYS A 52 -31.89 9.49 14.62
C LYS A 52 -30.99 8.89 13.55
N GLY A 53 -31.19 7.61 13.20
CA GLY A 53 -30.28 6.89 12.31
C GLY A 53 -30.86 6.37 11.00
N LYS A 54 -32.15 6.53 10.75
CA LYS A 54 -32.83 5.96 9.57
C LYS A 54 -32.30 6.46 8.22
N ASP A 55 -31.78 7.69 8.18
CA ASP A 55 -31.24 8.33 6.98
C ASP A 55 -29.70 8.34 6.98
N ILE A 56 -29.07 7.68 7.94
CA ILE A 56 -27.62 7.59 8.05
C ILE A 56 -27.19 6.21 7.59
N SER A 57 -26.26 6.17 6.64
CA SER A 57 -25.67 4.93 6.15
C SER A 57 -24.57 4.43 7.10
N ARG A 58 -24.51 3.12 7.31
CA ARG A 58 -23.41 2.47 8.05
C ARG A 58 -22.05 2.65 7.38
N ILE A 59 -22.02 3.00 6.10
CA ILE A 59 -20.79 3.32 5.38
C ILE A 59 -20.21 4.67 5.85
N SER A 60 -21.07 5.66 6.08
CA SER A 60 -20.65 6.98 6.59
C SER A 60 -20.49 7.01 8.11
N GLN A 61 -21.14 6.09 8.82
CA GLN A 61 -21.07 5.93 10.26
C GLN A 61 -20.68 4.49 10.63
N PRO A 62 -19.38 4.16 10.63
CA PRO A 62 -18.90 2.80 10.86
C PRO A 62 -19.00 2.35 12.33
N ILE A 63 -19.13 3.29 13.28
CA ILE A 63 -19.19 3.01 14.71
C ILE A 63 -20.47 2.25 15.05
N LEU A 64 -20.37 1.03 15.58
CA LEU A 64 -21.50 0.13 15.79
C LEU A 64 -22.50 0.63 16.84
N THR A 65 -22.03 1.38 17.83
CA THR A 65 -22.88 1.99 18.88
C THR A 65 -23.63 3.23 18.40
N GLU A 66 -23.30 3.79 17.25
CA GLU A 66 -24.00 4.94 16.67
C GLU A 66 -25.15 4.47 15.76
N PRO A 67 -26.29 5.17 15.78
CA PRO A 67 -27.43 4.78 14.96
C PRO A 67 -27.15 5.05 13.47
N ALA A 68 -27.29 4.02 12.64
CA ALA A 68 -27.15 4.11 11.21
C ALA A 68 -27.92 2.93 10.57
N PHE A 69 -29.12 3.19 10.06
CA PHE A 69 -30.06 2.18 9.61
C PHE A 69 -30.43 2.26 8.13
N MET A 70 -30.00 3.31 7.43
CA MET A 70 -30.20 3.45 6.00
C MET A 70 -29.59 2.25 5.27
N THR A 71 -30.39 1.59 4.42
CA THR A 71 -29.88 0.56 3.52
C THR A 71 -28.99 1.21 2.49
N PRO A 72 -27.72 0.79 2.34
CA PRO A 72 -26.81 1.37 1.36
C PRO A 72 -27.20 0.95 -0.06
N ASP A 73 -26.59 1.57 -1.06
CA ASP A 73 -26.61 1.04 -2.42
C ASP A 73 -26.07 -0.38 -2.42
N LEU A 74 -26.78 -1.30 -3.09
CA LEU A 74 -26.39 -2.68 -3.28
C LEU A 74 -26.28 -2.98 -4.77
N ALA A 75 -25.33 -3.83 -5.12
CA ALA A 75 -25.21 -4.33 -6.49
C ALA A 75 -24.78 -5.79 -6.51
N ASP A 76 -25.23 -6.51 -7.54
CA ASP A 76 -24.79 -7.86 -7.85
C ASP A 76 -23.99 -7.84 -9.15
N PHE A 77 -22.90 -8.57 -9.19
CA PHE A 77 -22.01 -8.68 -10.34
C PHE A 77 -21.74 -10.14 -10.67
N GLU A 78 -21.73 -10.44 -11.95
CA GLU A 78 -21.16 -11.65 -12.50
C GLU A 78 -19.81 -11.33 -13.15
N PHE A 79 -18.85 -12.21 -12.97
CA PHE A 79 -17.49 -12.00 -13.48
C PHE A 79 -16.81 -13.29 -13.90
N ILE A 80 -15.87 -13.16 -14.84
CA ILE A 80 -14.90 -14.18 -15.21
C ILE A 80 -13.53 -13.69 -14.73
N ALA A 81 -12.85 -14.48 -13.90
CA ALA A 81 -11.50 -14.23 -13.42
C ALA A 81 -10.51 -14.94 -14.33
N CYS A 82 -9.76 -14.17 -15.11
CA CYS A 82 -8.78 -14.63 -16.07
C CYS A 82 -7.40 -14.57 -15.42
N ASP A 83 -6.95 -15.70 -14.86
CA ASP A 83 -5.65 -15.82 -14.21
C ASP A 83 -4.57 -16.14 -15.24
N ILE A 84 -3.60 -15.23 -15.38
CA ILE A 84 -2.48 -15.39 -16.32
C ILE A 84 -1.57 -16.56 -15.95
N GLU A 85 -1.47 -16.93 -14.66
CA GLU A 85 -0.60 -18.01 -14.21
C GLU A 85 -0.97 -19.34 -14.87
N LYS A 86 -2.28 -19.63 -15.02
CA LYS A 86 -2.75 -20.81 -15.74
C LYS A 86 -2.31 -20.81 -17.19
N ILE A 87 -2.39 -19.68 -17.86
CA ILE A 87 -1.96 -19.55 -19.26
C ILE A 87 -0.44 -19.66 -19.37
N ILE A 88 0.31 -19.12 -18.41
CA ILE A 88 1.78 -19.29 -18.38
C ILE A 88 2.14 -20.77 -18.29
N GLU A 89 1.47 -21.55 -17.43
CA GLU A 89 1.72 -22.99 -17.32
C GLU A 89 1.32 -23.75 -18.62
N GLU A 90 0.22 -23.36 -19.29
CA GLU A 90 -0.14 -23.89 -20.60
C GLU A 90 0.92 -23.59 -21.68
N GLU A 91 1.36 -22.33 -21.76
CA GLU A 91 2.35 -21.89 -22.75
C GLU A 91 3.75 -22.45 -22.46
N LYS A 92 4.13 -22.58 -21.19
CA LYS A 92 5.38 -23.19 -20.75
C LYS A 92 5.51 -24.63 -21.28
N GLY A 93 4.42 -25.41 -21.25
CA GLY A 93 4.39 -26.77 -21.79
C GLY A 93 4.58 -26.86 -23.30
N LYS A 94 4.41 -25.76 -24.04
CA LYS A 94 4.58 -25.68 -25.51
C LYS A 94 6.00 -25.31 -25.95
N ILE A 95 6.89 -24.89 -25.03
CA ILE A 95 8.24 -24.45 -25.36
C ILE A 95 9.15 -25.67 -25.53
N PRO A 96 9.77 -25.90 -26.71
CA PRO A 96 10.71 -27.00 -26.92
C PRO A 96 11.94 -26.83 -26.01
N GLU A 97 12.46 -27.94 -25.50
CA GLU A 97 13.65 -27.93 -24.63
C GLU A 97 14.89 -27.39 -25.37
N GLU A 98 15.00 -27.61 -26.67
CA GLU A 98 16.09 -27.08 -27.48
C GLU A 98 16.12 -25.54 -27.47
N LEU A 99 14.93 -24.92 -27.50
CA LEU A 99 14.81 -23.46 -27.43
C LEU A 99 15.20 -22.95 -26.03
N LEU A 100 14.82 -23.66 -24.98
CA LEU A 100 15.22 -23.33 -23.61
C LEU A 100 16.74 -23.42 -23.44
N ARG A 101 17.38 -24.47 -23.98
CA ARG A 101 18.83 -24.62 -23.93
C ARG A 101 19.54 -23.49 -24.70
N SER A 102 19.07 -23.16 -25.89
CA SER A 102 19.66 -22.10 -26.70
C SER A 102 19.55 -20.72 -25.98
N GLU A 103 18.44 -20.45 -25.32
CA GLU A 103 18.24 -19.22 -24.56
C GLU A 103 19.06 -19.21 -23.26
N TYR A 104 19.20 -20.37 -22.61
CA TYR A 104 20.11 -20.53 -21.48
C TYR A 104 21.55 -20.22 -21.88
N ASP A 105 22.05 -20.83 -22.98
CA ASP A 105 23.41 -20.63 -23.46
C ASP A 105 23.67 -19.17 -23.86
N ARG A 106 22.67 -18.49 -24.42
CA ARG A 106 22.75 -17.08 -24.74
C ARG A 106 22.91 -16.22 -23.47
N ARG A 107 22.03 -16.42 -22.46
CA ARG A 107 22.03 -15.63 -21.22
C ARG A 107 23.20 -15.97 -20.32
N ALA A 108 23.67 -17.24 -20.32
CA ALA A 108 24.84 -17.66 -19.55
C ALA A 108 26.11 -16.94 -20.02
N LYS A 109 26.25 -16.68 -21.34
CA LYS A 109 27.36 -15.85 -21.89
C LYS A 109 27.34 -14.43 -21.30
N ASP A 110 26.17 -13.89 -21.05
CA ASP A 110 25.97 -12.56 -20.44
C ASP A 110 26.01 -12.61 -18.91
N LYS A 111 26.40 -13.75 -18.31
CA LYS A 111 26.49 -13.99 -16.86
C LYS A 111 25.16 -13.76 -16.10
N ALA A 112 24.02 -13.91 -16.79
CA ALA A 112 22.70 -13.67 -16.21
C ALA A 112 22.32 -14.69 -15.12
N PHE A 113 23.01 -15.83 -15.06
CA PHE A 113 22.80 -16.90 -14.09
C PHE A 113 23.95 -17.05 -13.10
N ASP A 114 24.84 -16.07 -13.01
CA ASP A 114 25.90 -16.07 -12.04
C ASP A 114 25.37 -15.70 -10.65
N VAL A 115 25.53 -16.60 -9.70
CA VAL A 115 25.15 -16.41 -8.29
C VAL A 115 26.38 -16.50 -7.40
N PRO A 116 26.41 -15.79 -6.26
CA PRO A 116 27.47 -15.97 -5.27
C PRO A 116 27.53 -17.42 -4.81
N LEU A 117 28.73 -17.93 -4.59
CA LEU A 117 28.93 -19.26 -3.98
C LEU A 117 28.33 -19.28 -2.57
N THR A 118 27.70 -20.37 -2.21
CA THR A 118 27.27 -20.63 -0.83
C THR A 118 28.50 -20.86 0.08
N GLU A 119 28.31 -20.76 1.39
CA GLU A 119 29.42 -21.00 2.35
C GLU A 119 30.02 -22.41 2.21
N GLU A 120 29.19 -23.41 1.92
CA GLU A 120 29.61 -24.80 1.68
C GLU A 120 30.42 -24.92 0.39
N GLU A 121 29.95 -24.31 -0.71
CA GLU A 121 30.65 -24.29 -2.01
C GLU A 121 31.97 -23.53 -1.92
N THR A 122 32.00 -22.43 -1.15
CA THR A 122 33.22 -21.67 -0.92
C THR A 122 34.26 -22.50 -0.16
N LYS A 123 33.86 -23.24 0.87
CA LYS A 123 34.74 -24.17 1.59
C LYS A 123 35.25 -25.29 0.70
N ALA A 124 34.33 -25.91 -0.09
CA ALA A 124 34.70 -26.97 -1.01
C ALA A 124 35.70 -26.50 -2.08
N LEU A 125 35.55 -25.25 -2.58
CA LEU A 125 36.47 -24.63 -3.52
C LEU A 125 37.84 -24.38 -2.88
N GLN A 126 37.87 -23.87 -1.65
CA GLN A 126 39.08 -23.66 -0.88
C GLN A 126 39.84 -24.97 -0.64
N GLU A 127 39.13 -26.02 -0.22
CA GLU A 127 39.73 -27.36 0.00
C GLU A 127 40.30 -27.95 -1.31
N LYS A 128 39.61 -27.79 -2.43
CA LYS A 128 40.14 -28.21 -3.75
C LYS A 128 41.39 -27.46 -4.15
N MET A 129 41.37 -26.14 -4.01
CA MET A 129 42.55 -25.31 -4.31
C MET A 129 43.76 -25.66 -3.41
N GLU A 130 43.49 -25.97 -2.15
CA GLU A 130 44.56 -26.41 -1.21
C GLU A 130 45.11 -27.80 -1.57
N GLN A 131 44.24 -28.71 -2.01
CA GLN A 131 44.64 -30.03 -2.52
C GLN A 131 45.48 -29.94 -3.82
N GLU A 132 45.04 -29.12 -4.78
CA GLU A 132 45.78 -28.87 -6.03
C GLU A 132 47.12 -28.22 -5.78
N LYS A 133 47.21 -27.26 -4.83
CA LYS A 133 48.44 -26.64 -4.42
C LYS A 133 49.40 -27.64 -3.79
N LYS A 134 48.92 -28.53 -2.92
CA LYS A 134 49.68 -29.63 -2.35
C LYS A 134 50.15 -30.65 -3.39
N GLN A 135 49.37 -30.92 -4.44
CA GLN A 135 49.76 -31.76 -5.55
C GLN A 135 50.81 -31.14 -6.47
N GLN A 136 50.72 -29.81 -6.68
CA GLN A 136 51.73 -29.07 -7.45
C GLN A 136 53.04 -28.92 -6.68
N GLU A 137 53.03 -28.72 -5.36
CA GLU A 137 54.21 -28.70 -4.51
C GLU A 137 54.87 -30.10 -4.41
N ALA A 138 54.09 -31.17 -4.43
CA ALA A 138 54.60 -32.54 -4.46
C ALA A 138 55.24 -32.96 -5.81
N LYS A 139 54.91 -32.28 -6.90
CA LYS A 139 55.51 -32.49 -8.24
C LYS A 139 56.72 -31.63 -8.53
N ALA A 140 57.03 -30.63 -7.69
CA ALA A 140 58.13 -29.71 -7.86
C ALA A 140 59.32 -30.03 -6.92
N THR A 141 59.80 -31.27 -6.91
CA THR A 141 61.12 -31.61 -6.33
C THR A 141 62.12 -31.83 -7.46
N PRO A 142 63.02 -30.91 -7.74
CA PRO A 142 64.16 -31.20 -8.58
C PRO A 142 65.36 -31.59 -7.70
N GLU A 143 66.04 -32.66 -8.12
CA GLU A 143 67.36 -33.08 -7.67
C GLU A 143 68.37 -31.95 -7.61
N GLN A 144 69.15 -31.93 -6.52
CA GLN A 144 70.35 -31.12 -6.40
C GLN A 144 71.49 -31.68 -7.22
N PRO A 145 72.47 -30.78 -7.64
CA PRO A 145 73.83 -31.11 -7.27
C PRO A 145 74.55 -29.93 -6.57
N ALA A 146 75.38 -30.39 -5.64
CA ALA A 146 76.26 -29.58 -4.77
C ALA A 146 77.31 -28.81 -5.50
N THR A 147 77.75 -27.67 -4.97
CA THR A 147 79.19 -27.39 -4.60
C THR A 147 79.40 -26.00 -4.06
N ASN A 148 80.05 -25.98 -2.89
CA ASN A 148 81.06 -25.07 -2.37
C ASN A 148 80.75 -23.66 -1.79
N LEU A 149 80.96 -23.61 -0.47
CA LEU A 149 81.30 -22.49 0.45
C LEU A 149 82.67 -21.86 0.11
N PRO A 150 83.20 -20.80 0.83
CA PRO A 150 82.79 -20.02 2.01
C PRO A 150 83.23 -18.52 1.95
N PRO A 151 83.60 -17.75 3.06
CA PRO A 151 82.89 -17.51 4.30
C PRO A 151 82.90 -16.02 4.79
N THR A 152 82.14 -15.78 5.87
CA THR A 152 82.44 -14.85 7.03
C THR A 152 82.16 -13.34 6.87
N LEU A 153 81.36 -12.75 7.77
CA LEU A 153 81.73 -12.11 9.03
C LEU A 153 80.53 -11.53 9.79
N GLU A 154 80.30 -12.02 11.00
CA GLU A 154 80.01 -11.39 12.28
C GLU A 154 79.11 -10.14 12.39
N ASN A 155 78.02 -10.29 13.03
CA ASN A 155 77.40 -10.04 14.36
C ASN A 155 77.88 -8.71 15.09
N PRO A 156 77.22 -8.16 16.17
CA PRO A 156 76.03 -8.59 16.90
C PRO A 156 75.07 -7.45 17.42
N GLY A 157 73.99 -7.84 18.07
CA GLY A 157 73.41 -7.12 19.22
C GLY A 157 71.94 -6.74 19.05
N ALA A 158 71.16 -7.32 19.74
CA ALA A 158 70.54 -7.40 21.04
C ALA A 158 69.04 -7.12 20.95
N GLU A 159 68.35 -8.03 21.43
CA GLU A 159 67.36 -8.22 22.52
C GLU A 159 65.92 -8.08 22.25
N VAL A 160 65.24 -9.20 22.49
CA VAL A 160 63.77 -9.45 22.75
C VAL A 160 63.49 -8.93 24.20
N PRO A 161 62.29 -8.48 24.57
CA PRO A 161 61.29 -9.47 24.99
C PRO A 161 59.76 -9.15 24.80
N LYS A 162 59.03 -10.28 24.64
CA LYS A 162 57.75 -10.65 25.27
C LYS A 162 56.47 -9.79 25.18
N GLU A 163 55.46 -10.47 24.59
CA GLU A 163 54.03 -10.44 24.87
C GLU A 163 53.62 -10.20 26.34
N PRO A 164 52.40 -9.76 26.69
CA PRO A 164 51.16 -10.50 26.36
C PRO A 164 49.82 -9.71 26.22
N ALA A 165 48.83 -10.42 25.67
CA ALA A 165 47.40 -10.40 26.00
C ALA A 165 46.48 -9.26 25.58
N ASN A 166 45.53 -9.69 24.73
CA ASN A 166 44.14 -9.26 24.52
C ASN A 166 43.38 -8.84 25.82
N PRO A 167 42.28 -8.05 25.85
CA PRO A 167 41.07 -8.27 25.02
C PRO A 167 40.23 -7.04 24.63
N GLN A 168 39.34 -7.29 23.63
CA GLN A 168 37.95 -6.80 23.48
C GLN A 168 37.61 -5.32 23.28
N SER A 169 36.86 -5.17 22.29
CA SER A 169 35.47 -4.63 22.06
C SER A 169 35.36 -3.52 21.01
N SER A 170 34.64 -3.88 20.00
CA SER A 170 33.40 -3.34 19.43
C SER A 170 33.35 -1.84 19.15
N LEU A 171 32.91 -1.55 18.01
CA LEU A 171 31.83 -0.65 17.61
C LEU A 171 32.07 -0.06 16.22
N GLY A 172 31.12 -0.31 15.38
CA GLY A 172 31.08 0.14 14.00
C GLY A 172 30.95 1.65 13.86
N ALA A 173 31.49 2.14 12.77
CA ALA A 173 31.31 3.52 12.33
C ALA A 173 30.42 3.57 11.09
N PRO A 174 29.60 4.60 10.92
CA PRO A 174 28.52 4.64 9.92
C PRO A 174 29.04 5.05 8.54
N GLN A 175 28.43 4.44 7.52
CA GLN A 175 28.62 4.79 6.12
C GLN A 175 28.08 6.20 5.82
N LYS A 176 28.90 7.02 5.21
CA LYS A 176 28.55 8.35 4.69
C LYS A 176 27.84 8.20 3.35
N THR A 177 26.56 8.52 3.31
CA THR A 177 25.78 8.68 2.07
C THR A 177 26.14 10.00 1.39
N ARG A 178 26.48 9.92 0.12
CA ARG A 178 26.90 11.04 -0.70
C ARG A 178 25.68 11.78 -1.23
N LEU A 179 25.51 13.02 -0.84
CA LEU A 179 24.52 13.95 -1.40
C LEU A 179 24.89 14.33 -2.84
N VAL A 180 23.94 14.15 -3.74
CA VAL A 180 23.98 14.71 -5.09
C VAL A 180 23.24 16.03 -5.07
N SER A 181 23.94 17.10 -5.38
CA SER A 181 23.43 18.46 -5.46
C SER A 181 22.66 18.66 -6.77
N PHE A 182 21.41 19.06 -6.68
CA PHE A 182 20.64 19.60 -7.81
C PHE A 182 20.73 21.12 -7.81
N GLN A 183 21.13 21.67 -8.94
CA GLN A 183 21.12 23.12 -9.20
C GLN A 183 19.71 23.62 -9.51
N ASP A 184 19.36 24.74 -8.89
CA ASP A 184 18.13 25.48 -9.14
C ASP A 184 18.15 26.17 -10.50
N PRO A 185 17.01 26.25 -11.22
CA PRO A 185 16.82 27.18 -12.32
C PRO A 185 16.27 28.53 -11.84
N ALA A 186 16.82 29.60 -12.37
CA ALA A 186 16.53 30.99 -12.09
C ALA A 186 15.10 31.44 -12.50
N PRO A 187 14.56 32.52 -11.90
CA PRO A 187 13.15 32.90 -12.01
C PRO A 187 12.83 33.62 -13.31
N ALA A 188 11.63 33.33 -13.84
CA ALA A 188 11.04 34.01 -15.00
C ALA A 188 10.30 35.29 -14.60
N ALA A 189 10.42 36.31 -15.44
CA ALA A 189 9.86 37.64 -15.30
C ALA A 189 8.35 37.71 -15.55
N GLU A 190 7.70 38.70 -14.92
CA GLU A 190 6.27 39.02 -14.99
C GLU A 190 5.78 39.54 -16.35
N PRO A 191 4.47 39.46 -16.64
CA PRO A 191 3.88 39.85 -17.91
C PRO A 191 3.30 41.24 -17.90
N ALA A 192 3.41 41.94 -19.05
CA ALA A 192 2.73 43.24 -19.33
C ALA A 192 1.56 43.05 -20.31
N LYS A 193 0.52 43.76 -19.99
CA LYS A 193 -0.81 44.04 -20.54
C LYS A 193 -1.06 43.94 -22.04
N GLU A 194 -2.29 43.44 -22.33
CA GLU A 194 -3.06 43.56 -23.58
C GLU A 194 -3.32 45.00 -24.05
N PRO A 195 -3.69 45.23 -25.36
CA PRO A 195 -5.08 45.10 -25.77
C PRO A 195 -5.36 44.63 -27.23
N ALA A 196 -6.54 44.05 -27.31
CA ALA A 196 -7.47 43.75 -28.43
C ALA A 196 -7.22 44.23 -29.87
N THR A 197 -7.48 43.33 -30.84
CA THR A 197 -8.52 43.40 -31.90
C THR A 197 -8.42 42.25 -32.89
N GLU A 198 -9.57 41.63 -33.18
CA GLU A 198 -9.89 40.71 -34.28
C GLU A 198 -9.97 41.46 -35.63
N PRO A 199 -10.14 40.86 -36.86
CA PRO A 199 -10.46 39.47 -37.23
C PRO A 199 -9.83 38.92 -38.54
N ALA A 200 -10.10 37.63 -38.79
CA ALA A 200 -10.43 36.95 -40.05
C ALA A 200 -9.35 36.24 -40.90
N LYS A 201 -9.60 34.93 -41.05
CA LYS A 201 -9.49 34.02 -42.24
C LYS A 201 -8.12 33.76 -42.90
N GLU A 202 -7.70 32.49 -42.84
CA GLU A 202 -7.65 31.55 -43.97
C GLU A 202 -6.87 30.27 -43.61
N GLU A 203 -7.49 29.13 -43.92
CA GLU A 203 -6.83 27.81 -43.98
C GLU A 203 -5.83 27.72 -45.15
N PRO A 204 -4.77 26.97 -45.04
CA PRO A 204 -4.61 25.85 -45.95
C PRO A 204 -3.99 24.56 -45.36
N LYS A 205 -4.27 23.51 -46.09
CA LYS A 205 -3.99 22.08 -46.11
C LYS A 205 -2.55 21.59 -45.78
N PRO A 206 -2.44 20.26 -45.53
CA PRO A 206 -1.31 19.63 -44.84
C PRO A 206 -0.15 19.23 -45.75
N GLN A 207 1.06 19.20 -45.21
CA GLN A 207 2.24 18.57 -45.79
C GLN A 207 2.83 17.50 -44.87
N ALA A 208 3.34 16.45 -45.53
CA ALA A 208 3.83 15.20 -44.98
C ALA A 208 5.26 15.31 -44.38
N PRO A 209 5.77 14.24 -43.72
CA PRO A 209 6.83 14.32 -42.72
C PRO A 209 8.24 14.29 -43.30
N GLU A 210 9.15 15.08 -42.73
CA GLU A 210 10.59 15.04 -43.02
C GLU A 210 11.36 14.24 -41.94
N GLN A 211 12.38 13.55 -42.39
CA GLN A 211 13.28 12.63 -41.69
C GLN A 211 14.28 13.36 -40.79
N PRO A 212 14.92 12.67 -39.82
CA PRO A 212 15.87 13.26 -38.90
C PRO A 212 17.27 13.43 -39.49
N PRO A 213 18.05 14.43 -39.09
CA PRO A 213 19.40 14.68 -39.62
C PRO A 213 20.48 13.83 -38.93
N GLN A 214 21.44 13.48 -39.75
CA GLN A 214 22.65 12.68 -39.51
C GLN A 214 23.66 13.39 -38.59
N GLN A 215 24.46 12.56 -37.96
CA GLN A 215 25.62 12.88 -37.12
C GLN A 215 26.67 13.72 -37.89
N ALA A 216 27.23 14.72 -37.23
CA ALA A 216 28.44 15.42 -37.66
C ALA A 216 29.63 14.96 -36.78
N GLU A 217 30.65 14.43 -37.46
CA GLU A 217 32.00 14.21 -36.94
C GLU A 217 32.62 15.52 -36.42
N VAL A 218 33.25 15.49 -35.27
CA VAL A 218 34.14 16.57 -34.82
C VAL A 218 35.55 15.98 -34.61
N THR A 219 36.47 16.49 -35.40
CA THR A 219 37.90 16.24 -35.44
C THR A 219 38.60 16.69 -34.15
N ALA A 220 39.65 15.93 -33.81
CA ALA A 220 40.60 16.16 -32.73
C ALA A 220 41.41 17.46 -32.86
N GLY A 221 41.63 18.14 -31.77
CA GLY A 221 42.58 19.25 -31.64
C GLY A 221 42.80 19.70 -30.22
N ASP A 222 44.00 19.46 -29.74
CA ASP A 222 44.73 20.10 -28.65
C ASP A 222 44.35 19.90 -27.18
N LEU A 223 45.22 19.10 -26.54
CA LEU A 223 45.47 19.02 -25.09
C LEU A 223 46.39 20.16 -24.59
N PRO A 224 46.27 20.57 -23.35
CA PRO A 224 47.47 20.71 -22.49
C PRO A 224 47.40 19.92 -21.20
N ALA A 225 48.49 19.19 -21.01
CA ALA A 225 49.28 18.83 -19.86
C ALA A 225 48.69 18.65 -18.43
N THR A 226 48.72 17.37 -18.05
CA THR A 226 49.21 16.80 -16.78
C THR A 226 48.91 17.49 -15.44
N THR A 227 48.04 16.83 -14.67
CA THR A 227 48.03 16.82 -13.22
C THR A 227 48.21 15.36 -12.73
N PRO A 228 48.96 15.08 -11.63
CA PRO A 228 49.37 13.73 -11.27
C PRO A 228 48.19 12.87 -10.77
N ALA A 229 48.17 11.63 -11.23
CA ALA A 229 47.22 10.60 -10.81
C ALA A 229 47.35 10.30 -9.31
N THR A 230 46.22 10.47 -8.61
CA THR A 230 46.01 9.87 -7.28
C THR A 230 45.90 8.36 -7.46
N PRO A 231 46.46 7.52 -6.59
CA PRO A 231 46.35 6.07 -6.70
C PRO A 231 44.90 5.64 -6.59
N GLN A 232 44.39 4.98 -7.59
CA GLN A 232 43.08 4.28 -7.55
C GLN A 232 43.19 3.17 -6.50
N GLU A 233 42.37 3.28 -5.47
CA GLU A 233 42.09 2.19 -4.56
C GLU A 233 41.60 0.97 -5.37
N PRO A 234 42.13 -0.24 -5.14
CA PRO A 234 41.70 -1.43 -5.87
C PRO A 234 40.21 -1.68 -5.62
N ALA A 235 39.45 -1.83 -6.70
CA ALA A 235 38.04 -2.22 -6.65
C ALA A 235 37.89 -3.46 -5.75
N PRO A 236 36.83 -3.53 -4.89
CA PRO A 236 36.64 -4.67 -4.00
C PRO A 236 36.59 -5.94 -4.83
N ALA A 237 37.38 -6.93 -4.46
CA ALA A 237 37.43 -8.24 -5.08
C ALA A 237 36.00 -8.80 -5.15
N GLN A 238 35.50 -9.05 -6.35
CA GLN A 238 34.19 -9.66 -6.56
C GLN A 238 34.20 -11.02 -5.88
N ALA A 239 33.19 -11.29 -5.06
CA ALA A 239 33.00 -12.59 -4.44
C ALA A 239 32.97 -13.67 -5.55
N PRO A 240 33.59 -14.85 -5.32
CA PRO A 240 33.56 -15.92 -6.31
C PRO A 240 32.10 -16.31 -6.61
N THR A 241 31.77 -16.33 -7.90
CA THR A 241 30.44 -16.68 -8.39
C THR A 241 30.48 -18.01 -9.13
N ARG A 242 29.35 -18.72 -9.15
CA ARG A 242 29.12 -19.86 -10.06
C ARG A 242 27.96 -19.56 -11.00
N THR A 243 28.01 -20.07 -12.20
CA THR A 243 26.87 -20.07 -13.10
C THR A 243 25.94 -21.23 -12.72
N GLN A 244 24.65 -20.93 -12.47
CA GLN A 244 23.62 -21.95 -12.21
C GLN A 244 23.49 -22.88 -13.42
N SER A 245 23.31 -24.17 -13.20
CA SER A 245 23.12 -25.13 -14.28
C SER A 245 21.79 -24.95 -15.00
N PHE A 246 21.68 -25.46 -16.22
CA PHE A 246 20.43 -25.45 -16.99
C PHE A 246 19.25 -26.02 -16.19
N ASP A 247 19.46 -27.14 -15.49
CA ASP A 247 18.41 -27.80 -14.73
C ASP A 247 17.93 -26.97 -13.53
N GLU A 248 18.82 -26.17 -12.91
CA GLU A 248 18.46 -25.27 -11.81
C GLU A 248 17.58 -24.11 -12.28
N VAL A 249 17.75 -23.63 -13.50
CA VAL A 249 17.05 -22.42 -14.02
C VAL A 249 15.99 -22.74 -15.06
N LYS A 250 15.88 -24.00 -15.51
CA LYS A 250 14.99 -24.44 -16.60
C LYS A 250 13.55 -23.98 -16.40
N ASP A 251 13.00 -24.20 -15.20
CA ASP A 251 11.60 -23.85 -14.90
C ASP A 251 11.38 -22.33 -14.90
N MET A 252 12.28 -21.58 -14.26
CA MET A 252 12.24 -20.11 -14.25
C MET A 252 12.37 -19.54 -15.68
N LEU A 253 13.30 -20.09 -16.47
CA LEU A 253 13.53 -19.64 -17.84
C LEU A 253 12.31 -19.93 -18.74
N ALA A 254 11.74 -21.13 -18.63
CA ALA A 254 10.54 -21.54 -19.34
C ALA A 254 9.37 -20.61 -18.99
N ARG A 255 9.18 -20.29 -17.72
CA ARG A 255 8.15 -19.38 -17.22
C ARG A 255 8.34 -17.95 -17.76
N GLN A 256 9.57 -17.45 -17.77
CA GLN A 256 9.86 -16.12 -18.33
C GLN A 256 9.61 -16.06 -19.84
N MET A 257 9.99 -17.10 -20.58
CA MET A 257 9.73 -17.17 -22.01
C MET A 257 8.24 -17.33 -22.33
N ALA A 258 7.50 -18.11 -21.53
CA ALA A 258 6.07 -18.30 -21.69
C ALA A 258 5.26 -17.02 -21.39
N ALA A 259 5.74 -16.17 -20.49
CA ALA A 259 5.00 -14.97 -20.07
C ALA A 259 4.63 -14.05 -21.24
N GLY A 260 5.53 -13.88 -22.22
CA GLY A 260 5.27 -13.05 -23.39
C GLY A 260 4.14 -13.56 -24.30
N SER A 261 4.07 -14.88 -24.53
CA SER A 261 2.99 -15.52 -25.28
C SER A 261 1.71 -15.60 -24.46
N ALA A 262 1.82 -15.87 -23.17
CA ALA A 262 0.69 -15.96 -22.25
C ALA A 262 -0.13 -14.65 -22.20
N PHE A 263 0.53 -13.49 -22.20
CA PHE A 263 -0.17 -12.19 -22.26
C PHE A 263 -0.98 -12.02 -23.55
N LYS A 264 -0.43 -12.45 -24.69
CA LYS A 264 -1.17 -12.40 -25.96
C LYS A 264 -2.38 -13.31 -25.95
N VAL A 265 -2.21 -14.56 -25.50
CA VAL A 265 -3.31 -15.52 -25.38
C VAL A 265 -4.38 -15.02 -24.40
N LEU A 266 -3.96 -14.40 -23.27
CA LEU A 266 -4.88 -13.77 -22.33
C LEU A 266 -5.70 -12.66 -23.00
N ASP A 267 -5.03 -11.78 -23.76
CA ASP A 267 -5.68 -10.67 -24.46
C ASP A 267 -6.67 -11.19 -25.52
N GLU A 268 -6.30 -12.18 -26.30
CA GLU A 268 -7.17 -12.81 -27.30
C GLU A 268 -8.41 -13.43 -26.65
N ARG A 269 -8.22 -14.29 -25.64
CA ARG A 269 -9.33 -14.94 -24.92
C ARG A 269 -10.25 -13.90 -24.24
N CYS A 270 -9.67 -12.89 -23.58
CA CYS A 270 -10.46 -11.83 -22.93
C CYS A 270 -11.22 -10.97 -23.92
N ASN A 271 -10.66 -10.69 -25.11
CA ASN A 271 -11.35 -9.96 -26.17
C ASN A 271 -12.52 -10.76 -26.72
N GLU A 272 -12.34 -12.04 -27.03
CA GLU A 272 -13.44 -12.92 -27.50
C GLU A 272 -14.59 -12.99 -26.50
N ILE A 273 -14.28 -13.10 -25.19
CA ILE A 273 -15.29 -13.11 -24.12
C ILE A 273 -16.00 -11.76 -24.07
N ARG A 274 -15.24 -10.67 -24.11
CA ARG A 274 -15.83 -9.33 -24.09
C ARG A 274 -16.74 -9.08 -25.29
N ASP A 275 -16.36 -9.50 -26.49
CA ASP A 275 -17.17 -9.35 -27.69
C ASP A 275 -18.51 -10.10 -27.55
N MET A 276 -18.52 -11.32 -26.97
CA MET A 276 -19.76 -12.05 -26.65
C MET A 276 -20.60 -11.28 -25.62
N MET A 277 -19.97 -10.71 -24.59
CA MET A 277 -20.68 -9.89 -23.60
C MET A 277 -21.24 -8.60 -24.22
N GLU A 278 -20.54 -7.95 -25.16
CA GLU A 278 -20.99 -6.75 -25.86
C GLU A 278 -22.20 -7.02 -26.77
N VAL A 279 -22.23 -8.17 -27.45
CA VAL A 279 -23.40 -8.60 -28.24
C VAL A 279 -24.62 -8.72 -27.33
N TYR A 280 -24.52 -9.47 -26.24
CA TYR A 280 -25.62 -9.60 -25.27
C TYR A 280 -26.04 -8.25 -24.67
N ALA A 281 -25.06 -7.40 -24.29
CA ALA A 281 -25.33 -6.07 -23.78
C ALA A 281 -26.15 -5.21 -24.76
N SER A 282 -25.84 -5.30 -26.05
CA SER A 282 -26.53 -4.57 -27.11
C SER A 282 -27.98 -5.04 -27.26
N GLU A 283 -28.22 -6.36 -27.24
CA GLU A 283 -29.54 -6.97 -27.27
C GLU A 283 -30.37 -6.60 -26.03
N TRP A 284 -29.75 -6.65 -24.84
CA TRP A 284 -30.37 -6.24 -23.59
C TRP A 284 -30.79 -4.76 -23.59
N GLN A 285 -29.93 -3.87 -24.04
CA GLN A 285 -30.22 -2.44 -24.13
C GLN A 285 -31.32 -2.15 -25.15
N ALA A 286 -31.36 -2.89 -26.27
CA ALA A 286 -32.42 -2.77 -27.27
C ALA A 286 -33.77 -3.21 -26.68
N TRP A 287 -33.79 -4.35 -25.99
CA TRP A 287 -34.98 -4.84 -25.30
C TRP A 287 -35.46 -3.87 -24.21
N GLN A 288 -34.56 -3.33 -23.38
CA GLN A 288 -34.91 -2.34 -22.35
C GLN A 288 -35.55 -1.08 -22.93
N ARG A 289 -35.08 -0.61 -24.08
CA ARG A 289 -35.73 0.51 -24.80
C ARG A 289 -37.12 0.17 -25.30
N ALA A 290 -37.29 -1.01 -25.90
CA ALA A 290 -38.60 -1.49 -26.33
C ALA A 290 -39.58 -1.58 -25.15
N VAL A 291 -39.14 -2.12 -24.00
CA VAL A 291 -39.94 -2.17 -22.76
C VAL A 291 -40.34 -0.76 -22.30
N ALA A 292 -39.41 0.20 -22.31
CA ALA A 292 -39.72 1.59 -21.94
C ALA A 292 -40.71 2.26 -22.90
N GLU A 293 -40.67 1.93 -24.19
CA GLU A 293 -41.59 2.40 -25.22
C GLU A 293 -42.90 1.59 -25.27
N LYS A 294 -43.04 0.59 -24.38
CA LYS A 294 -44.21 -0.36 -24.35
C LYS A 294 -44.35 -1.17 -25.64
N ASP A 295 -43.26 -1.39 -26.35
CA ASP A 295 -43.25 -2.28 -27.51
C ASP A 295 -43.10 -3.73 -27.04
N THR A 296 -44.11 -4.54 -27.25
CA THR A 296 -44.17 -5.97 -26.87
C THR A 296 -43.65 -6.89 -27.96
N SER A 297 -43.23 -6.37 -29.10
CA SER A 297 -42.71 -7.18 -30.22
C SER A 297 -41.33 -7.79 -29.94
N MET A 298 -40.52 -7.13 -29.13
CA MET A 298 -39.21 -7.58 -28.77
C MET A 298 -39.24 -8.49 -27.52
N LYS A 299 -38.64 -9.67 -27.62
CA LYS A 299 -38.53 -10.60 -26.50
C LYS A 299 -37.28 -10.31 -25.71
N GLU A 300 -37.31 -10.63 -24.42
CA GLU A 300 -36.13 -10.61 -23.55
C GLU A 300 -35.03 -11.51 -24.14
N PRO A 301 -33.78 -11.02 -24.26
CA PRO A 301 -32.68 -11.83 -24.75
C PRO A 301 -32.37 -12.99 -23.79
N VAL A 302 -31.96 -14.13 -24.37
CA VAL A 302 -31.55 -15.29 -23.58
C VAL A 302 -30.28 -14.93 -22.79
N PRO A 303 -30.25 -15.15 -21.46
CA PRO A 303 -29.08 -14.84 -20.65
C PRO A 303 -27.81 -15.52 -21.16
N LEU A 304 -26.72 -14.77 -21.27
CA LEU A 304 -25.42 -15.32 -21.65
C LEU A 304 -24.85 -16.12 -20.46
N ASP A 305 -24.55 -17.38 -20.71
CA ASP A 305 -23.98 -18.27 -19.69
C ASP A 305 -22.47 -18.03 -19.54
N LEU A 306 -22.10 -17.12 -18.62
CA LEU A 306 -20.69 -16.81 -18.33
C LEU A 306 -19.94 -17.98 -17.68
N GLN A 307 -20.64 -18.90 -16.99
CA GLN A 307 -20.02 -20.11 -16.43
C GLN A 307 -19.52 -21.02 -17.57
N GLN A 308 -20.38 -21.29 -18.55
CA GLN A 308 -19.99 -22.13 -19.69
C GLN A 308 -18.85 -21.50 -20.50
N ILE A 309 -18.87 -20.17 -20.64
CA ILE A 309 -17.80 -19.44 -21.31
C ILE A 309 -16.51 -19.54 -20.52
N ALA A 310 -16.53 -19.34 -19.20
CA ALA A 310 -15.36 -19.45 -18.36
C ALA A 310 -14.73 -20.85 -18.46
N ASP A 311 -15.54 -21.90 -18.40
CA ASP A 311 -15.10 -23.29 -18.52
C ASP A 311 -14.44 -23.57 -19.88
N LYS A 312 -15.01 -23.05 -20.97
CA LYS A 312 -14.46 -23.18 -22.34
C LYS A 312 -13.03 -22.61 -22.44
N TYR A 313 -12.76 -21.48 -21.78
CA TYR A 313 -11.44 -20.81 -21.84
C TYR A 313 -10.51 -21.19 -20.68
N GLY A 314 -10.92 -22.06 -19.76
CA GLY A 314 -10.14 -22.49 -18.61
C GLY A 314 -10.07 -21.43 -17.50
N PHE A 315 -11.01 -20.49 -17.46
CA PHE A 315 -11.11 -19.41 -16.48
C PHE A 315 -12.07 -19.77 -15.34
N GLN A 316 -12.21 -18.87 -14.36
CA GLN A 316 -13.11 -19.05 -13.23
C GLN A 316 -14.28 -18.08 -13.32
N PHE A 317 -15.50 -18.61 -13.25
CA PHE A 317 -16.70 -17.81 -13.07
C PHE A 317 -16.94 -17.51 -11.59
N GLY A 318 -17.48 -16.33 -11.31
CA GLY A 318 -17.95 -15.96 -9.99
C GLY A 318 -19.14 -15.03 -10.05
N ARG A 319 -19.93 -15.05 -8.96
CA ARG A 319 -21.04 -14.13 -8.73
C ARG A 319 -20.93 -13.57 -7.32
N THR A 320 -21.17 -12.26 -7.20
CA THR A 320 -21.00 -11.60 -5.89
C THR A 320 -22.22 -11.71 -4.99
N GLY A 321 -23.41 -11.88 -5.57
CA GLY A 321 -24.66 -11.60 -4.88
C GLY A 321 -24.86 -10.11 -4.62
N LEU A 322 -26.04 -9.74 -4.13
CA LEU A 322 -26.30 -8.36 -3.71
C LEU A 322 -25.42 -7.99 -2.53
N MET A 323 -24.54 -7.02 -2.69
CA MET A 323 -23.59 -6.59 -1.67
C MET A 323 -23.40 -5.07 -1.64
N ASP A 324 -23.01 -4.57 -0.49
CA ASP A 324 -22.57 -3.19 -0.31
C ASP A 324 -21.06 -3.03 -0.56
N ILE A 325 -20.58 -1.78 -0.56
CA ILE A 325 -19.17 -1.45 -0.80
C ILE A 325 -18.23 -2.09 0.22
N ARG A 326 -18.65 -2.28 1.49
CA ARG A 326 -17.82 -2.88 2.55
C ARG A 326 -17.61 -4.37 2.32
N THR A 327 -18.67 -5.05 1.90
CA THR A 327 -18.59 -6.46 1.52
C THR A 327 -17.73 -6.63 0.27
N ALA A 328 -17.89 -5.74 -0.71
CA ALA A 328 -17.14 -5.79 -1.96
C ALA A 328 -15.62 -5.78 -1.77
N VAL A 329 -15.08 -4.92 -0.88
CA VAL A 329 -13.61 -4.82 -0.66
C VAL A 329 -12.99 -6.10 -0.08
N THR A 330 -13.80 -7.01 0.47
CA THR A 330 -13.32 -8.29 1.01
C THR A 330 -13.12 -9.34 -0.08
N LEU A 331 -13.74 -9.16 -1.25
CA LEU A 331 -13.66 -10.09 -2.37
C LEU A 331 -12.38 -9.88 -3.20
N PRO A 332 -11.87 -10.92 -3.89
CA PRO A 332 -10.72 -10.78 -4.79
C PRO A 332 -10.90 -9.70 -5.85
N ILE A 333 -12.07 -9.65 -6.52
CA ILE A 333 -12.42 -8.60 -7.49
C ILE A 333 -12.50 -7.21 -6.85
N GLY A 334 -12.84 -7.12 -5.55
CA GLY A 334 -12.97 -5.86 -4.83
C GLY A 334 -11.65 -5.08 -4.69
N ARG A 335 -10.52 -5.76 -4.85
CA ARG A 335 -9.19 -5.14 -4.84
C ARG A 335 -8.70 -4.73 -6.23
N SER A 336 -9.52 -4.93 -7.25
CA SER A 336 -9.17 -4.64 -8.62
C SER A 336 -9.47 -3.19 -9.01
N ARG A 337 -8.72 -2.70 -10.00
CA ARG A 337 -8.91 -1.37 -10.58
C ARG A 337 -9.54 -1.50 -11.95
N VAL A 338 -10.65 -0.81 -12.13
CA VAL A 338 -11.41 -0.76 -13.40
C VAL A 338 -10.71 0.19 -14.35
N THR A 339 -10.49 -0.27 -15.58
CA THR A 339 -9.91 0.53 -16.65
C THR A 339 -10.92 0.68 -17.79
N ARG A 340 -11.13 1.89 -18.28
CA ARG A 340 -11.98 2.20 -19.43
C ARG A 340 -11.24 3.09 -20.41
N GLY A 341 -10.48 2.44 -21.29
CA GLY A 341 -9.69 3.14 -22.31
C GLY A 341 -8.48 3.92 -21.77
N PRO A 342 -7.58 4.36 -22.65
CA PRO A 342 -6.26 4.91 -22.28
C PRO A 342 -6.30 6.33 -21.69
N ARG A 343 -7.44 7.03 -21.76
CA ARG A 343 -7.57 8.42 -21.32
C ARG A 343 -8.29 8.60 -19.99
N MET A 344 -8.90 7.54 -19.43
CA MET A 344 -9.59 7.60 -18.15
C MET A 344 -8.70 7.05 -17.03
N GLN A 345 -8.69 7.75 -15.90
CA GLN A 345 -7.98 7.27 -14.71
C GLN A 345 -8.64 5.99 -14.19
N PRO A 346 -7.84 4.95 -13.86
CA PRO A 346 -8.37 3.75 -13.24
C PRO A 346 -9.02 4.09 -11.89
N PHE A 347 -10.14 3.45 -11.60
CA PHE A 347 -10.84 3.59 -10.32
C PHE A 347 -11.13 2.22 -9.70
N GLU A 348 -11.40 2.17 -8.41
CA GLU A 348 -11.59 0.92 -7.69
C GLU A 348 -12.96 0.29 -7.99
N PHE A 349 -12.99 -1.03 -8.21
CA PHE A 349 -14.20 -1.79 -8.49
C PHE A 349 -15.36 -1.51 -7.50
N PRO A 350 -15.15 -1.44 -6.16
CA PRO A 350 -16.25 -1.22 -5.22
C PRO A 350 -17.02 0.09 -5.44
N SER A 351 -16.40 1.10 -6.05
CA SER A 351 -17.08 2.37 -6.34
C SER A 351 -18.22 2.22 -7.35
N LEU A 352 -18.19 1.17 -8.19
CA LEU A 352 -19.29 0.87 -9.14
C LEU A 352 -20.62 0.55 -8.45
N ILE A 353 -20.61 0.11 -7.20
CA ILE A 353 -21.83 -0.19 -6.46
C ILE A 353 -22.71 1.06 -6.35
N ARG A 354 -22.10 2.23 -6.17
CA ARG A 354 -22.81 3.51 -6.05
C ARG A 354 -23.20 4.13 -7.40
N VAL A 355 -22.69 3.62 -8.50
CA VAL A 355 -23.02 4.14 -9.83
C VAL A 355 -24.37 3.56 -10.27
N ARG A 356 -25.39 4.41 -10.28
CA ARG A 356 -26.76 4.01 -10.63
C ARG A 356 -26.92 3.74 -12.12
N PRO A 357 -27.73 2.76 -12.49
CA PRO A 357 -28.11 2.58 -13.89
C PRO A 357 -28.83 3.83 -14.43
N THR A 358 -28.46 4.26 -15.61
CA THR A 358 -29.14 5.35 -16.32
C THR A 358 -29.48 4.86 -17.73
N PRO A 359 -30.64 4.24 -17.95
CA PRO A 359 -31.00 3.60 -19.22
C PRO A 359 -30.95 4.51 -20.45
N THR A 360 -31.06 5.84 -20.23
CA THR A 360 -30.97 6.85 -21.29
C THR A 360 -29.54 7.19 -21.73
N GLN A 361 -28.52 6.76 -20.96
CA GLN A 361 -27.11 6.99 -21.24
C GLN A 361 -26.44 5.66 -21.57
N SER A 362 -26.14 5.43 -22.83
CA SER A 362 -25.53 4.17 -23.30
C SER A 362 -24.13 3.89 -22.74
N ASP A 363 -23.43 4.92 -22.31
CA ASP A 363 -22.06 4.85 -21.79
C ASP A 363 -21.98 4.90 -20.27
N ASN A 364 -23.11 4.76 -19.57
CA ASN A 364 -23.13 4.74 -18.10
C ASN A 364 -22.56 3.43 -17.57
N LEU A 365 -21.50 3.56 -16.74
CA LEU A 365 -20.83 2.46 -16.02
C LEU A 365 -21.79 1.70 -15.07
N GLY A 366 -22.88 2.33 -14.64
CA GLY A 366 -23.88 1.73 -13.76
C GLY A 366 -24.89 0.83 -14.47
N ASN A 367 -24.99 0.90 -15.80
CA ASN A 367 -26.00 0.14 -16.53
C ASN A 367 -25.79 -1.37 -16.39
N LEU A 368 -26.91 -2.09 -16.28
CA LEU A 368 -26.89 -3.55 -16.20
C LEU A 368 -26.33 -4.13 -17.49
N TYR A 369 -25.61 -5.23 -17.34
CA TYR A 369 -24.98 -5.99 -18.42
C TYR A 369 -24.02 -5.17 -19.30
N THR A 370 -23.51 -4.04 -18.80
CA THR A 370 -22.41 -3.31 -19.47
C THR A 370 -21.10 -4.02 -19.20
N PRO A 371 -20.41 -4.54 -20.23
CA PRO A 371 -19.13 -5.23 -20.05
C PRO A 371 -18.05 -4.28 -19.58
N LEU A 372 -17.40 -4.64 -18.50
CA LEU A 372 -16.30 -3.89 -17.89
C LEU A 372 -15.11 -4.82 -17.63
N GLN A 373 -13.94 -4.21 -17.52
CA GLN A 373 -12.70 -4.91 -17.19
C GLN A 373 -12.02 -4.26 -16.02
N SER A 374 -11.47 -5.09 -15.12
CA SER A 374 -10.59 -4.64 -14.05
C SER A 374 -9.40 -5.57 -13.91
N THR A 375 -8.36 -5.10 -13.21
CA THR A 375 -7.14 -5.88 -12.99
C THR A 375 -6.71 -5.77 -11.53
N ALA A 376 -6.37 -6.92 -10.93
CA ALA A 376 -5.75 -7.02 -9.63
C ALA A 376 -4.54 -7.96 -9.75
N LEU A 377 -3.34 -7.44 -9.48
CA LEU A 377 -2.09 -8.19 -9.61
C LEU A 377 -1.98 -8.89 -10.97
N LEU A 378 -2.06 -10.22 -11.00
CA LEU A 378 -1.94 -11.07 -12.18
C LEU A 378 -3.29 -11.56 -12.73
N THR A 379 -4.40 -11.15 -12.10
CA THR A 379 -5.75 -11.56 -12.51
C THR A 379 -6.48 -10.42 -13.20
N ARG A 380 -7.00 -10.69 -14.38
CA ARG A 380 -7.90 -9.80 -15.11
C ARG A 380 -9.34 -10.28 -14.89
N PHE A 381 -10.24 -9.37 -14.57
CA PHE A 381 -11.66 -9.66 -14.42
C PHE A 381 -12.43 -9.03 -15.57
N LEU A 382 -13.26 -9.84 -16.23
CA LEU A 382 -14.31 -9.38 -17.14
C LEU A 382 -15.62 -9.53 -16.38
N PHE A 383 -16.41 -8.48 -16.29
CA PHE A 383 -17.59 -8.48 -15.43
C PHE A 383 -18.66 -7.51 -15.92
N TRP A 384 -19.86 -7.67 -15.41
CA TRP A 384 -20.96 -6.74 -15.52
C TRP A 384 -21.80 -6.72 -14.26
N LYS A 385 -22.59 -5.67 -14.12
CA LYS A 385 -23.61 -5.57 -13.07
C LYS A 385 -24.89 -6.26 -13.54
N THR A 386 -25.42 -7.19 -12.75
CA THR A 386 -26.67 -7.91 -13.05
C THR A 386 -27.86 -7.32 -12.31
N GLN A 387 -27.63 -6.72 -11.13
CA GLN A 387 -28.67 -6.11 -10.34
C GLN A 387 -28.15 -4.87 -9.61
N HIS A 388 -29.01 -3.87 -9.44
CA HIS A 388 -28.74 -2.68 -8.63
C HIS A 388 -29.96 -2.37 -7.77
N GLN A 389 -29.69 -2.01 -6.51
CA GLN A 389 -30.69 -1.53 -5.58
C GLN A 389 -30.20 -0.22 -4.98
N ASP A 390 -30.95 0.85 -5.18
CA ASP A 390 -30.66 2.17 -4.64
C ASP A 390 -30.70 2.17 -3.11
N ALA A 391 -29.85 3.00 -2.52
CA ALA A 391 -29.92 3.27 -1.10
C ALA A 391 -31.32 3.75 -0.71
N SER A 392 -31.84 3.24 0.40
CA SER A 392 -33.20 3.55 0.85
C SER A 392 -33.31 3.62 2.37
N THR A 393 -34.21 4.46 2.86
CA THR A 393 -34.61 4.49 4.26
C THR A 393 -35.52 3.31 4.55
N PRO A 394 -35.14 2.36 5.42
CA PRO A 394 -35.98 1.20 5.72
C PRO A 394 -37.21 1.62 6.54
N SER A 395 -38.23 0.77 6.57
CA SER A 395 -39.31 0.93 7.56
C SER A 395 -38.80 0.59 8.96
N TYR A 396 -39.42 1.16 10.00
CA TYR A 396 -39.08 0.82 11.39
C TYR A 396 -39.20 -0.69 11.65
N GLU A 397 -40.24 -1.32 11.14
CA GLU A 397 -40.48 -2.76 11.34
C GLU A 397 -39.34 -3.61 10.71
N THR A 398 -38.85 -3.20 9.52
CA THR A 398 -37.73 -3.87 8.87
C THR A 398 -36.42 -3.67 9.63
N ALA A 399 -36.20 -2.49 10.23
CA ALA A 399 -34.97 -2.15 10.93
C ALA A 399 -35.00 -2.51 12.44
N LYS A 400 -36.15 -2.95 12.99
CA LYS A 400 -36.38 -3.12 14.43
C LYS A 400 -35.32 -3.96 15.14
N GLU A 401 -34.89 -5.05 14.53
CA GLU A 401 -33.84 -5.91 15.07
C GLU A 401 -32.49 -5.17 15.13
N GLN A 402 -32.14 -4.45 14.07
CA GLN A 402 -30.90 -3.65 14.04
C GLN A 402 -30.94 -2.52 15.08
N VAL A 403 -32.09 -1.87 15.23
CA VAL A 403 -32.28 -0.81 16.25
C VAL A 403 -32.11 -1.38 17.66
N MET A 404 -32.70 -2.55 17.91
CA MET A 404 -32.53 -3.27 19.17
C MET A 404 -31.08 -3.61 19.47
N ASN A 405 -30.34 -4.09 18.46
CA ASN A 405 -28.92 -4.43 18.61
C ASN A 405 -28.08 -3.18 18.90
N VAL A 406 -28.31 -2.06 18.19
CA VAL A 406 -27.61 -0.79 18.47
C VAL A 406 -27.93 -0.30 19.87
N TRP A 407 -29.20 -0.37 20.32
CA TRP A 407 -29.57 0.01 21.68
C TRP A 407 -28.84 -0.84 22.74
N LYS A 408 -28.78 -2.17 22.53
CA LYS A 408 -28.03 -3.07 23.43
C LYS A 408 -26.54 -2.70 23.47
N LEU A 409 -25.93 -2.47 22.31
CA LEU A 409 -24.52 -2.08 22.20
C LEU A 409 -24.25 -0.75 22.91
N GLN A 410 -25.15 0.23 22.82
CA GLN A 410 -25.02 1.50 23.57
C GLN A 410 -25.00 1.27 25.08
N ARG A 411 -25.91 0.45 25.61
CA ARG A 411 -25.96 0.12 27.05
C ARG A 411 -24.73 -0.70 27.48
N ALA A 412 -24.28 -1.63 26.65
CA ALA A 412 -23.05 -2.38 26.91
C ALA A 412 -21.82 -1.46 26.91
N ALA A 413 -21.74 -0.50 25.97
CA ALA A 413 -20.67 0.50 25.92
C ALA A 413 -20.61 1.39 27.16
N GLU A 414 -21.78 1.85 27.69
CA GLU A 414 -21.87 2.60 28.94
C GLU A 414 -21.33 1.80 30.14
N LYS A 415 -21.63 0.49 30.20
CA LYS A 415 -21.12 -0.42 31.25
C LYS A 415 -19.60 -0.65 31.08
N ALA A 416 -19.12 -0.89 29.85
CA ALA A 416 -17.70 -1.06 29.56
C ALA A 416 -16.90 0.19 29.93
N GLU A 417 -17.39 1.36 29.55
CA GLU A 417 -16.76 2.64 29.89
C GLU A 417 -16.72 2.86 31.44
N SER A 418 -17.83 2.56 32.12
CA SER A 418 -17.89 2.67 33.57
C SER A 418 -16.89 1.74 34.25
N LYS A 419 -16.77 0.49 33.79
CA LYS A 419 -15.76 -0.47 34.25
C LYS A 419 -14.35 0.03 34.01
N ALA A 420 -14.08 0.52 32.79
CA ALA A 420 -12.78 1.07 32.45
C ALA A 420 -12.41 2.28 33.32
N LYS A 421 -13.35 3.20 33.57
CA LYS A 421 -13.16 4.33 34.49
C LYS A 421 -12.88 3.89 35.93
N ALA A 422 -13.56 2.85 36.41
CA ALA A 422 -13.31 2.29 37.74
C ALA A 422 -11.90 1.70 37.88
N ILE A 423 -11.42 1.01 36.85
CA ILE A 423 -10.05 0.49 36.79
C ILE A 423 -9.05 1.65 36.73
N ALA A 424 -9.29 2.66 35.89
CA ALA A 424 -8.41 3.82 35.76
C ALA A 424 -8.25 4.56 37.11
N ALA A 425 -9.34 4.71 37.87
CA ALA A 425 -9.32 5.32 39.21
C ALA A 425 -8.45 4.52 40.20
N LYS A 426 -8.52 3.18 40.17
CA LYS A 426 -7.66 2.29 40.98
C LYS A 426 -6.18 2.36 40.57
N ALA A 427 -5.89 2.60 39.30
CA ALA A 427 -4.54 2.67 38.74
C ALA A 427 -3.84 4.02 39.01
N THR A 428 -4.49 4.98 39.62
CA THR A 428 -3.89 6.26 39.99
C THR A 428 -2.82 6.04 41.07
N GLY A 429 -1.55 6.32 40.72
CA GLY A 429 -0.40 6.08 41.60
C GLY A 429 0.14 4.64 41.66
N ALA A 430 -0.50 3.69 40.99
CA ALA A 430 -0.10 2.29 40.88
C ALA A 430 0.14 1.88 39.43
N THR A 431 0.68 0.70 39.14
CA THR A 431 0.74 0.14 37.81
C THR A 431 -0.65 -0.36 37.36
N LEU A 432 -0.90 -0.48 36.04
CA LEU A 432 -2.17 -1.06 35.59
C LEU A 432 -2.34 -2.50 36.11
N ALA A 433 -1.27 -3.26 36.17
CA ALA A 433 -1.28 -4.63 36.68
C ALA A 433 -1.71 -4.71 38.15
N GLU A 434 -1.29 -3.74 38.99
CA GLU A 434 -1.69 -3.68 40.41
C GLU A 434 -3.15 -3.28 40.59
N ALA A 435 -3.72 -2.51 39.66
CA ALA A 435 -5.13 -2.12 39.67
C ALA A 435 -6.10 -3.26 39.29
N LEU A 436 -5.57 -4.33 38.68
CA LEU A 436 -6.34 -5.48 38.20
C LEU A 436 -6.31 -6.62 39.23
N GLU A 437 -7.48 -7.20 39.50
CA GLU A 437 -7.65 -8.19 40.54
C GLU A 437 -7.23 -9.60 40.11
N SER A 438 -7.50 -9.96 38.83
CA SER A 438 -7.20 -11.30 38.32
C SER A 438 -5.88 -11.38 37.58
N GLU A 439 -5.20 -12.55 37.63
CA GLU A 439 -3.98 -12.79 36.85
C GLU A 439 -4.26 -12.81 35.34
N THR A 440 -5.46 -13.28 34.96
CA THR A 440 -5.89 -13.29 33.55
C THR A 440 -6.01 -11.86 33.01
N ASP A 441 -6.58 -10.94 33.78
CA ASP A 441 -6.70 -9.53 33.39
C ASP A 441 -5.32 -8.86 33.30
N ARG A 442 -4.42 -9.17 34.22
CA ARG A 442 -3.03 -8.67 34.23
C ARG A 442 -2.26 -9.11 32.99
N ALA A 443 -2.51 -10.33 32.52
CA ALA A 443 -1.90 -10.86 31.31
C ALA A 443 -2.38 -10.16 30.03
N GLN A 444 -3.54 -9.46 30.07
CA GLN A 444 -4.09 -8.71 28.93
C GLN A 444 -3.54 -7.27 28.83
N VAL A 445 -2.72 -6.82 29.77
CA VAL A 445 -2.10 -5.50 29.72
C VAL A 445 -1.10 -5.47 28.57
N ALA A 446 -1.46 -4.78 27.51
CA ALA A 446 -0.57 -4.58 26.35
C ALA A 446 0.48 -3.49 26.66
N ARG A 447 1.70 -3.75 26.25
CA ARG A 447 2.83 -2.80 26.27
C ARG A 447 3.38 -2.68 24.86
N PRO A 448 2.74 -1.90 23.98
CA PRO A 448 3.19 -1.74 22.61
C PRO A 448 4.60 -1.12 22.57
N THR A 449 5.31 -1.37 21.47
CA THR A 449 6.55 -0.65 21.20
C THR A 449 6.29 0.86 21.13
N PRO A 450 7.23 1.72 21.56
CA PRO A 450 7.05 3.17 21.53
C PRO A 450 6.67 3.66 20.14
N PHE A 451 5.57 4.38 20.03
CA PHE A 451 4.96 4.81 18.77
C PHE A 451 4.82 6.33 18.67
N THR A 452 4.79 6.85 17.45
CA THR A 452 4.50 8.25 17.14
C THR A 452 3.00 8.45 16.90
N TRP A 453 2.53 9.70 16.93
CA TRP A 453 1.14 9.99 16.56
C TRP A 453 0.84 9.66 15.09
N LEU A 454 1.73 10.11 14.20
CA LEU A 454 1.65 9.88 12.76
C LEU A 454 2.79 8.98 12.29
N ASN A 455 2.51 8.10 11.35
CA ASN A 455 3.56 7.32 10.72
C ASN A 455 4.50 8.24 9.94
N PRO A 456 5.82 8.09 10.09
CA PRO A 456 6.77 8.75 9.21
C PRO A 456 6.60 8.18 7.80
N VAL A 457 6.04 8.99 6.91
CA VAL A 457 5.71 8.57 5.55
C VAL A 457 6.98 8.38 4.74
N VAL A 458 7.06 7.25 4.04
CA VAL A 458 7.87 7.11 2.82
C VAL A 458 7.16 7.94 1.75
N ALA A 459 7.91 8.75 1.00
CA ALA A 459 7.39 9.68 -0.01
C ALA A 459 6.22 9.09 -0.81
N ASP A 460 5.16 9.88 -0.99
CA ASP A 460 3.97 9.63 -1.80
C ASP A 460 2.86 8.74 -1.20
N VAL A 461 2.89 8.41 0.08
CA VAL A 461 1.79 7.69 0.75
C VAL A 461 1.01 8.64 1.65
N ASP A 462 -0.32 8.50 1.72
CA ASP A 462 -1.19 9.28 2.59
C ASP A 462 -0.74 9.21 4.06
N ILE A 463 -0.72 10.37 4.71
CA ILE A 463 -0.38 10.48 6.12
C ILE A 463 -1.45 9.75 6.94
N GLN A 464 -1.03 8.76 7.70
CA GLN A 464 -1.91 7.94 8.51
C GLN A 464 -1.51 8.00 9.99
N LEU A 465 -2.49 7.78 10.87
CA LEU A 465 -2.21 7.53 12.28
C LEU A 465 -1.33 6.29 12.43
N SER A 466 -0.44 6.32 13.42
CA SER A 466 0.39 5.15 13.71
C SER A 466 -0.47 3.96 14.09
N ASN A 467 -0.19 2.81 13.50
CA ASN A 467 -0.75 1.54 13.95
C ASN A 467 0.00 1.11 15.21
N VAL A 468 -0.71 1.01 16.33
CA VAL A 468 -0.13 0.63 17.62
C VAL A 468 -0.25 -0.87 17.82
N GLU A 469 0.90 -1.51 18.04
CA GLU A 469 0.97 -2.96 18.19
C GLU A 469 0.05 -3.48 19.31
N ASN A 470 -0.65 -4.58 19.04
CA ASN A 470 -1.59 -5.23 19.97
C ASN A 470 -2.81 -4.39 20.39
N LEU A 471 -3.07 -3.24 19.76
CA LEU A 471 -4.30 -2.47 19.93
C LEU A 471 -5.12 -2.51 18.63
N LYS A 472 -6.45 -2.40 18.74
CA LYS A 472 -7.33 -2.16 17.58
C LYS A 472 -7.02 -0.80 16.96
N PRO A 473 -7.42 -0.55 15.70
CA PRO A 473 -7.21 0.76 15.07
C PRO A 473 -7.71 1.90 15.97
N LEU A 474 -6.87 2.90 16.14
CA LEU A 474 -7.11 4.04 17.02
C LEU A 474 -7.50 5.27 16.20
N ASP A 475 -8.21 6.22 16.80
CA ASP A 475 -8.58 7.49 16.19
C ASP A 475 -7.68 8.65 16.66
N ASP A 476 -7.86 9.81 16.04
CA ASP A 476 -7.11 11.03 16.41
C ASP A 476 -7.40 11.48 17.86
N ALA A 477 -8.63 11.24 18.36
CA ALA A 477 -9.01 11.59 19.72
C ALA A 477 -8.25 10.73 20.76
N PHE A 478 -8.01 9.46 20.47
CA PHE A 478 -7.17 8.61 21.31
C PHE A 478 -5.72 9.13 21.32
N MET A 479 -5.16 9.39 20.13
CA MET A 479 -3.80 9.92 20.00
C MET A 479 -3.65 11.26 20.73
N GLN A 480 -4.62 12.15 20.57
CA GLN A 480 -4.63 13.44 21.28
C GLN A 480 -4.57 13.26 22.80
N LYS A 481 -5.37 12.36 23.37
CA LYS A 481 -5.32 12.06 24.80
C LYS A 481 -3.98 11.51 25.25
N VAL A 482 -3.41 10.57 24.48
CA VAL A 482 -2.10 9.99 24.80
C VAL A 482 -1.02 11.06 24.82
N PHE A 483 -0.92 11.87 23.77
CA PHE A 483 0.18 12.83 23.61
C PHE A 483 0.00 14.16 24.36
N ALA A 484 -1.20 14.42 24.91
CA ALA A 484 -1.47 15.55 25.81
C ALA A 484 -1.30 15.19 27.29
N ALA A 485 -1.27 13.91 27.66
CA ALA A 485 -1.18 13.46 29.03
C ALA A 485 0.25 13.56 29.57
N GLU A 486 0.41 13.86 30.85
CA GLU A 486 1.71 13.78 31.53
C GLU A 486 2.10 12.33 31.82
N PRO A 487 3.41 11.98 31.81
CA PRO A 487 3.88 10.67 32.23
C PRO A 487 3.35 10.29 33.62
N GLY A 488 2.90 9.05 33.77
CA GLY A 488 2.26 8.54 34.98
C GLY A 488 0.74 8.73 35.03
N THR A 489 0.15 9.52 34.12
CA THR A 489 -1.29 9.73 34.04
C THR A 489 -2.00 8.49 33.50
N THR A 490 -3.13 8.15 34.12
CA THR A 490 -4.05 7.08 33.69
C THR A 490 -5.38 7.67 33.27
N PHE A 491 -5.89 7.25 32.10
CA PHE A 491 -7.18 7.70 31.57
C PHE A 491 -7.86 6.60 30.73
N VAL A 492 -9.10 6.85 30.30
CA VAL A 492 -9.86 5.96 29.42
C VAL A 492 -10.03 6.60 28.04
N ALA A 493 -9.78 5.82 27.02
CA ALA A 493 -10.05 6.19 25.64
C ALA A 493 -10.55 4.98 24.83
N PRO A 494 -11.58 5.13 23.98
CA PRO A 494 -12.03 4.06 23.11
C PRO A 494 -11.11 3.89 21.90
N ASP A 495 -11.19 2.73 21.24
CA ASP A 495 -10.70 2.55 19.88
C ASP A 495 -11.56 3.32 18.86
N ALA A 496 -11.12 3.37 17.60
CA ALA A 496 -11.81 4.10 16.52
C ALA A 496 -13.25 3.59 16.27
N ALA A 497 -13.51 2.31 16.51
CA ALA A 497 -14.83 1.69 16.35
C ALA A 497 -15.72 1.78 17.60
N LYS A 498 -15.20 2.25 18.73
CA LYS A 498 -15.81 2.23 20.07
C LYS A 498 -16.26 0.83 20.50
N GLU A 499 -15.52 -0.19 20.08
CA GLU A 499 -15.71 -1.58 20.46
C GLU A 499 -14.95 -1.94 21.74
N ILE A 500 -13.85 -1.23 22.02
CA ILE A 500 -12.98 -1.44 23.17
C ILE A 500 -12.71 -0.10 23.84
N TYR A 501 -12.91 -0.04 25.16
CA TYR A 501 -12.46 1.06 25.99
C TYR A 501 -11.12 0.69 26.64
N TYR A 502 -10.05 1.31 26.19
CA TYR A 502 -8.72 1.11 26.76
C TYR A 502 -8.54 1.94 28.03
N VAL A 503 -8.10 1.29 29.11
CA VAL A 503 -7.49 1.98 30.24
C VAL A 503 -6.02 2.18 29.89
N VAL A 504 -5.62 3.42 29.68
CA VAL A 504 -4.28 3.77 29.19
C VAL A 504 -3.48 4.45 30.29
N LYS A 505 -2.25 4.01 30.53
CA LYS A 505 -1.28 4.68 31.37
C LYS A 505 -0.09 5.11 30.52
N VAL A 506 0.21 6.40 30.52
CA VAL A 506 1.40 6.93 29.82
C VAL A 506 2.61 6.71 30.71
N LEU A 507 3.63 6.05 30.18
CA LEU A 507 4.87 5.75 30.94
C LEU A 507 5.93 6.84 30.72
N SER A 508 6.19 7.16 29.47
CA SER A 508 7.24 8.13 29.09
C SER A 508 7.09 8.60 27.64
N TYR A 509 7.81 9.67 27.33
CA TYR A 509 8.00 10.14 25.97
C TYR A 509 9.48 10.12 25.60
N SER A 510 9.78 9.90 24.32
CA SER A 510 11.13 9.96 23.75
C SER A 510 11.09 10.48 22.31
N PRO A 511 12.11 11.21 21.84
CA PRO A 511 13.19 11.81 22.64
C PRO A 511 12.69 12.90 23.59
N SER A 512 13.60 13.50 24.39
CA SER A 512 13.24 14.60 25.29
C SER A 512 12.76 15.83 24.52
N ASP A 513 12.06 16.75 25.19
CA ASP A 513 11.60 18.00 24.56
C ASP A 513 12.77 18.87 24.09
N GLU A 514 13.90 18.82 24.80
CA GLU A 514 15.14 19.51 24.41
C GLU A 514 15.72 18.94 23.10
N ASP A 515 15.82 17.62 22.99
CA ASP A 515 16.31 16.94 21.79
C ASP A 515 15.36 17.15 20.59
N LEU A 516 14.05 17.15 20.84
CA LEU A 516 13.04 17.46 19.82
C LEU A 516 13.20 18.91 19.32
N MET A 517 13.43 19.87 20.22
CA MET A 517 13.62 21.28 19.87
C MET A 517 14.91 21.49 19.07
N LEU A 518 15.99 20.82 19.45
CA LEU A 518 17.24 20.84 18.69
C LEU A 518 17.05 20.26 17.28
N SER A 519 16.38 19.11 17.19
CA SER A 519 16.06 18.48 15.90
C SER A 519 15.16 19.35 15.02
N PHE A 520 14.16 20.00 15.60
CA PHE A 520 13.29 20.93 14.89
C PHE A 520 14.04 22.17 14.40
N SER A 521 14.93 22.71 15.22
CA SER A 521 15.74 23.89 14.85
C SER A 521 16.69 23.59 13.69
N ALA A 522 17.21 22.34 13.62
CA ALA A 522 18.07 21.90 12.53
C ALA A 522 17.30 21.62 11.22
N ALA A 523 16.05 21.16 11.28
CA ALA A 523 15.24 20.78 10.12
C ALA A 523 13.75 21.02 10.37
N PRO A 524 13.28 22.30 10.41
CA PRO A 524 11.89 22.62 10.77
C PRO A 524 10.84 22.20 9.73
N ASN A 525 11.25 22.04 8.47
CA ASN A 525 10.36 21.73 7.34
C ASN A 525 10.72 20.35 6.74
N THR A 526 10.40 19.29 7.45
CA THR A 526 10.44 17.95 6.84
C THR A 526 9.25 17.76 5.90
N GLY A 527 9.40 16.94 4.84
CA GLY A 527 8.31 16.69 3.86
C GLY A 527 6.98 16.28 4.50
N GLY A 528 7.02 15.48 5.58
CA GLY A 528 5.82 15.09 6.33
C GLY A 528 5.11 16.30 6.98
N VAL A 529 5.85 17.23 7.60
CA VAL A 529 5.31 18.44 8.21
C VAL A 529 4.61 19.31 7.16
N GLN A 530 5.24 19.47 5.99
CA GLN A 530 4.68 20.23 4.88
C GLN A 530 3.38 19.60 4.34
N ASN A 531 3.34 18.29 4.20
CA ASN A 531 2.18 17.57 3.70
C ASN A 531 0.98 17.68 4.66
N VAL A 532 1.17 17.51 5.98
CA VAL A 532 0.09 17.71 6.97
C VAL A 532 -0.43 19.15 6.90
N SER A 533 0.47 20.11 6.87
CA SER A 533 0.15 21.53 6.75
C SER A 533 -0.70 21.84 5.51
N ASN A 534 -0.36 21.27 4.37
CA ASN A 534 -1.10 21.44 3.12
C ASN A 534 -2.49 20.77 3.16
N LEU A 535 -2.59 19.57 3.74
CA LEU A 535 -3.85 18.84 3.89
C LEU A 535 -4.82 19.57 4.82
N GLU A 536 -4.36 20.03 5.99
CA GLU A 536 -5.21 20.80 6.91
C GLU A 536 -5.65 22.13 6.32
N SER A 537 -4.75 22.84 5.63
CA SER A 537 -5.07 24.10 4.94
C SER A 537 -6.13 23.88 3.86
N SER A 538 -6.01 22.79 3.09
CA SER A 538 -6.98 22.45 2.06
C SER A 538 -8.34 22.03 2.64
N SER A 539 -8.34 21.36 3.81
CA SER A 539 -9.57 21.01 4.53
C SER A 539 -10.28 22.25 5.07
N LEU A 540 -9.53 23.15 5.73
CA LEU A 540 -10.09 24.42 6.24
C LEU A 540 -10.70 25.27 5.13
N ILE A 541 -10.04 25.35 3.97
CA ILE A 541 -10.57 26.09 2.82
C ILE A 541 -11.87 25.45 2.33
N ARG A 542 -11.93 24.13 2.21
CA ARG A 542 -13.15 23.41 1.79
C ARG A 542 -14.29 23.61 2.77
N ASP A 543 -14.03 23.50 4.06
CA ASP A 543 -15.04 23.67 5.12
C ASP A 543 -15.57 25.11 5.15
N TRP A 544 -14.67 26.08 4.95
CA TRP A 544 -15.05 27.48 4.81
C TRP A 544 -15.95 27.70 3.57
N PHE A 545 -15.56 27.18 2.40
CA PHE A 545 -16.38 27.25 1.19
C PHE A 545 -17.75 26.58 1.38
N SER A 546 -17.77 25.39 1.99
CA SER A 546 -19.02 24.68 2.30
C SER A 546 -19.93 25.48 3.23
N THR A 547 -19.35 26.14 4.24
CA THR A 547 -20.08 27.00 5.18
C THR A 547 -20.64 28.23 4.48
N VAL A 548 -19.84 28.89 3.65
CA VAL A 548 -20.27 30.05 2.86
C VAL A 548 -21.37 29.69 1.87
N GLN A 549 -21.25 28.54 1.17
CA GLN A 549 -22.29 28.04 0.26
C GLN A 549 -23.61 27.79 0.99
N LYS A 550 -23.57 27.15 2.17
CA LYS A 550 -24.77 26.95 3.00
C LYS A 550 -25.39 28.26 3.46
N GLN A 551 -24.59 29.21 3.89
CA GLN A 551 -25.06 30.54 4.32
C GLN A 551 -25.66 31.36 3.17
N GLN A 552 -25.15 31.21 1.96
CA GLN A 552 -25.62 31.91 0.77
C GLN A 552 -26.78 31.18 0.06
N GLY A 553 -27.25 30.04 0.60
CA GLY A 553 -28.40 29.30 0.05
C GLY A 553 -28.11 28.57 -1.27
N PHE A 554 -26.85 28.41 -1.65
CA PHE A 554 -26.47 27.59 -2.80
C PHE A 554 -26.67 26.11 -2.47
N GLN A 555 -27.73 25.51 -2.99
CA GLN A 555 -27.89 24.06 -3.02
C GLN A 555 -27.09 23.50 -4.20
N THR A 556 -26.02 22.77 -3.95
CA THR A 556 -25.39 21.93 -4.99
C THR A 556 -26.40 20.85 -5.36
N LYS A 557 -26.91 20.90 -6.59
CA LYS A 557 -27.61 19.72 -7.15
C LYS A 557 -26.58 18.59 -7.22
N GLN A 558 -26.80 17.57 -6.39
CA GLN A 558 -26.09 16.29 -6.50
C GLN A 558 -26.55 15.54 -7.76
#